data_4440ba9621e0bed7809812bdadd2715d
#
_entry.id   4440ba9621e0bed7809812bdadd2715d
#
_cell.length_a   1.000
_cell.length_b   1.000
_cell.length_c   1.000
_cell.angle_alpha   90.00
_cell.angle_beta   90.00
_cell.angle_gamma   90.00
#
_symmetry.space_group_name_H-M   'P 1'
#
loop_
_entity.id
_entity.type
_entity.pdbx_description
1 polymer ?
#
loop_
_entity_poly.entity_id
_entity_poly.type
_entity_poly.pdbx_seq_one_letter_code
_entity_poly.pdbx_strand_id
1 'polypeptide(L)'
;MRIAIVGGGIYGTAVAYFLDRLGADDVVLFEKDSIGGVSTSRSAGIVRHHYGRSDHIRLAKRGREIIQQLERFTGHPGGFHRNGYLALTGTDDESTFRQTVRKQQEIGLDVEFVAPADLERYFDTIDTSGVAVAALERDAGFADPYLVAQAFARAAEENGVEMKPNTEIIGIQREGETVTAIETDSGSEPVDYVVNAAGPWGAEIGEMVDVEIPLTWYESKVVVLSVDSEYDLETPTLSDATQRLYAKPEPGGDFLVGGIDRPRVDRTLGLEGVTIEYLQTVQNALEKRLPQYADADVVETWSGIITASPDWYQIVGVPEGLENFYNVVGGSGHGFKEAPGFAESIAHDILDST
;
A
#
# COMPACT_ATOMS: atom_id res chain seq x y z
N MET A 1 -6.36 -7.41 -28.42
CA MET A 1 -6.40 -6.07 -27.80
C MET A 1 -5.11 -5.87 -27.04
N ARG A 2 -4.33 -4.82 -27.38
CA ARG A 2 -3.07 -4.49 -26.70
C ARG A 2 -3.33 -3.54 -25.53
N ILE A 3 -3.09 -3.99 -24.32
CA ILE A 3 -3.29 -3.23 -23.08
C ILE A 3 -1.95 -2.76 -22.56
N ALA A 4 -1.74 -1.44 -22.46
CA ALA A 4 -0.55 -0.85 -21.86
C ALA A 4 -0.81 -0.46 -20.40
N ILE A 5 0.04 -0.92 -19.50
CA ILE A 5 0.03 -0.56 -18.09
C ILE A 5 1.20 0.39 -17.83
N VAL A 6 0.93 1.57 -17.29
CA VAL A 6 1.93 2.57 -16.95
C VAL A 6 2.21 2.59 -15.46
N GLY A 7 3.40 2.14 -15.08
CA GLY A 7 3.86 2.02 -13.70
C GLY A 7 4.01 0.58 -13.23
N GLY A 8 5.22 0.20 -12.82
CA GLY A 8 5.60 -1.13 -12.33
C GLY A 8 5.56 -1.28 -10.81
N GLY A 9 4.76 -0.47 -10.10
CA GLY A 9 4.48 -0.63 -8.69
C GLY A 9 3.50 -1.76 -8.40
N ILE A 10 3.09 -1.90 -7.13
CA ILE A 10 2.18 -2.99 -6.70
C ILE A 10 0.85 -3.03 -7.47
N TYR A 11 0.29 -1.86 -7.85
CA TYR A 11 -0.94 -1.83 -8.64
C TYR A 11 -0.70 -2.34 -10.06
N GLY A 12 0.30 -1.79 -10.77
CA GLY A 12 0.55 -2.18 -12.16
C GLY A 12 0.95 -3.64 -12.32
N THR A 13 1.82 -4.16 -11.44
CA THR A 13 2.24 -5.57 -11.49
C THR A 13 1.09 -6.53 -11.19
N ALA A 14 0.23 -6.20 -10.20
CA ALA A 14 -0.94 -6.99 -9.90
C ALA A 14 -1.99 -6.94 -11.03
N VAL A 15 -2.23 -5.75 -11.64
CA VAL A 15 -3.14 -5.61 -12.80
C VAL A 15 -2.61 -6.42 -13.99
N ALA A 16 -1.31 -6.35 -14.29
CA ALA A 16 -0.68 -7.14 -15.35
C ALA A 16 -0.92 -8.65 -15.14
N TYR A 17 -0.68 -9.13 -13.93
CA TYR A 17 -0.91 -10.52 -13.57
C TYR A 17 -2.37 -10.95 -13.73
N PHE A 18 -3.34 -10.15 -13.24
CA PHE A 18 -4.74 -10.54 -13.31
C PHE A 18 -5.31 -10.41 -14.71
N LEU A 19 -4.88 -9.45 -15.53
CA LEU A 19 -5.27 -9.37 -16.94
C LEU A 19 -4.84 -10.62 -17.70
N ASP A 20 -3.57 -11.02 -17.58
CA ASP A 20 -3.07 -12.25 -18.17
C ASP A 20 -3.86 -13.48 -17.69
N ARG A 21 -4.00 -13.63 -16.37
CA ARG A 21 -4.70 -14.75 -15.75
C ARG A 21 -6.16 -14.88 -16.19
N LEU A 22 -6.82 -13.78 -16.51
CA LEU A 22 -8.21 -13.73 -16.98
C LEU A 22 -8.33 -13.80 -18.51
N GLY A 23 -7.20 -13.92 -19.23
CA GLY A 23 -7.17 -14.23 -20.65
C GLY A 23 -6.97 -13.03 -21.58
N ALA A 24 -6.36 -11.94 -21.11
CA ALA A 24 -5.89 -10.90 -22.01
C ALA A 24 -4.70 -11.40 -22.84
N ASP A 25 -4.79 -11.30 -24.18
CA ASP A 25 -3.80 -11.89 -25.09
C ASP A 25 -2.52 -11.04 -25.27
N ASP A 26 -2.59 -9.72 -25.05
CA ASP A 26 -1.47 -8.79 -25.34
C ASP A 26 -1.44 -7.70 -24.27
N VAL A 27 -0.62 -7.91 -23.25
CA VAL A 27 -0.41 -6.98 -22.14
C VAL A 27 1.05 -6.56 -22.10
N VAL A 28 1.29 -5.26 -21.98
CA VAL A 28 2.62 -4.69 -21.82
C VAL A 28 2.65 -3.74 -20.61
N LEU A 29 3.66 -3.87 -19.75
CA LEU A 29 3.88 -2.99 -18.60
C LEU A 29 5.13 -2.16 -18.81
N PHE A 30 4.97 -0.84 -18.69
CA PHE A 30 6.04 0.15 -18.76
C PHE A 30 6.37 0.69 -17.37
N GLU A 31 7.63 0.64 -16.99
CA GLU A 31 8.15 1.22 -15.76
C GLU A 31 9.41 2.04 -16.08
N LYS A 32 9.42 3.29 -15.67
CA LYS A 32 10.53 4.21 -15.96
C LYS A 32 11.84 3.86 -15.25
N ASP A 33 11.72 3.19 -14.10
CA ASP A 33 12.85 2.74 -13.28
C ASP A 33 12.82 1.21 -13.13
N SER A 34 12.86 0.72 -11.91
CA SER A 34 12.81 -0.70 -11.56
C SER A 34 11.42 -1.13 -11.08
N ILE A 35 11.00 -2.33 -11.47
CA ILE A 35 9.76 -2.95 -11.01
C ILE A 35 9.74 -3.07 -9.47
N GLY A 36 8.65 -2.59 -8.86
CA GLY A 36 8.46 -2.62 -7.40
C GLY A 36 9.22 -1.52 -6.65
N GLY A 37 9.92 -0.63 -7.35
CA GLY A 37 10.68 0.47 -6.76
C GLY A 37 9.83 1.55 -6.08
N VAL A 38 10.45 2.66 -5.73
CA VAL A 38 9.85 3.89 -5.17
C VAL A 38 8.87 3.63 -4.01
N SER A 39 7.57 3.92 -4.17
CA SER A 39 6.58 3.85 -3.07
C SER A 39 6.32 2.44 -2.59
N THR A 40 6.36 1.45 -3.48
CA THR A 40 6.10 0.04 -3.13
C THR A 40 7.18 -0.50 -2.21
N SER A 41 8.45 -0.43 -2.60
CA SER A 41 9.58 -0.93 -1.80
C SER A 41 9.78 -0.19 -0.47
N ARG A 42 9.24 1.02 -0.34
CA ARG A 42 9.35 1.84 0.87
C ARG A 42 8.13 1.73 1.80
N SER A 43 7.17 0.88 1.47
CA SER A 43 6.02 0.61 2.33
C SER A 43 6.43 -0.25 3.52
N ALA A 44 5.81 -0.01 4.70
CA ALA A 44 5.99 -0.86 5.87
C ALA A 44 5.39 -2.28 5.73
N GLY A 45 4.71 -2.56 4.64
CA GLY A 45 4.18 -3.90 4.34
C GLY A 45 3.02 -4.38 5.23
N ILE A 46 2.40 -3.52 6.01
CA ILE A 46 1.32 -3.89 6.94
C ILE A 46 0.04 -4.24 6.18
N VAL A 47 -0.50 -5.44 6.43
CA VAL A 47 -1.71 -5.99 5.84
C VAL A 47 -2.81 -6.06 6.91
N ARG A 48 -3.76 -5.15 6.86
CA ARG A 48 -4.84 -4.96 7.84
C ARG A 48 -6.14 -4.54 7.16
N HIS A 49 -7.28 -4.58 7.88
CA HIS A 49 -8.62 -4.28 7.36
C HIS A 49 -9.32 -3.11 8.06
N HIS A 50 -8.63 -2.35 8.89
CA HIS A 50 -9.22 -1.27 9.68
C HIS A 50 -9.53 -0.03 8.84
N TYR A 51 -10.73 -0.02 8.22
CA TYR A 51 -11.26 1.04 7.37
C TYR A 51 -12.68 1.43 7.74
N GLY A 52 -13.06 2.68 7.46
CA GLY A 52 -14.42 3.18 7.67
C GLY A 52 -15.43 2.76 6.62
N ARG A 53 -14.99 2.41 5.39
CA ARG A 53 -15.85 2.04 4.26
C ARG A 53 -15.86 0.53 4.05
N SER A 54 -17.05 -0.04 3.88
CA SER A 54 -17.24 -1.50 3.73
C SER A 54 -16.65 -2.07 2.43
N ASP A 55 -16.65 -1.29 1.34
CA ASP A 55 -16.03 -1.66 0.07
C ASP A 55 -14.52 -1.85 0.24
N HIS A 56 -13.85 -0.89 0.87
CA HIS A 56 -12.41 -0.98 1.18
C HIS A 56 -12.07 -2.13 2.13
N ILE A 57 -12.92 -2.41 3.12
CA ILE A 57 -12.74 -3.58 4.00
C ILE A 57 -12.76 -4.88 3.17
N ARG A 58 -13.70 -5.00 2.22
CA ARG A 58 -13.79 -6.19 1.34
C ARG A 58 -12.60 -6.31 0.42
N LEU A 59 -12.16 -5.20 -0.20
CA LEU A 59 -10.99 -5.17 -1.08
C LEU A 59 -9.70 -5.51 -0.31
N ALA A 60 -9.50 -4.93 0.88
CA ALA A 60 -8.38 -5.27 1.74
C ALA A 60 -8.42 -6.75 2.20
N LYS A 61 -9.62 -7.28 2.51
CA LYS A 61 -9.80 -8.71 2.82
C LYS A 61 -9.38 -9.59 1.63
N ARG A 62 -9.84 -9.24 0.41
CA ARG A 62 -9.44 -9.97 -0.80
C ARG A 62 -7.95 -9.84 -1.07
N GLY A 63 -7.38 -8.65 -0.95
CA GLY A 63 -5.94 -8.41 -1.10
C GLY A 63 -5.10 -9.22 -0.11
N ARG A 64 -5.52 -9.28 1.17
CA ARG A 64 -4.87 -10.14 2.17
C ARG A 64 -4.94 -11.62 1.79
N GLU A 65 -6.10 -12.12 1.36
CA GLU A 65 -6.26 -13.52 0.95
C GLU A 65 -5.30 -13.88 -0.20
N ILE A 66 -5.12 -12.97 -1.15
CA ILE A 66 -4.20 -13.14 -2.27
C ILE A 66 -2.76 -13.10 -1.77
N ILE A 67 -2.37 -12.11 -0.97
CA ILE A 67 -1.01 -11.96 -0.42
C ILE A 67 -0.64 -13.18 0.44
N GLN A 68 -1.55 -13.64 1.29
CA GLN A 68 -1.34 -14.82 2.14
C GLN A 68 -1.11 -16.11 1.34
N GLN A 69 -1.70 -16.21 0.15
CA GLN A 69 -1.59 -17.36 -0.74
C GLN A 69 -0.77 -17.04 -2.00
N LEU A 70 0.08 -16.00 -1.96
CA LEU A 70 0.74 -15.46 -3.14
C LEU A 70 1.50 -16.52 -3.92
N GLU A 71 2.26 -17.38 -3.24
CA GLU A 71 3.01 -18.48 -3.87
C GLU A 71 2.09 -19.45 -4.61
N ARG A 72 0.88 -19.71 -4.10
CA ARG A 72 -0.11 -20.54 -4.81
C ARG A 72 -0.67 -19.84 -6.05
N PHE A 73 -0.81 -18.51 -6.01
CA PHE A 73 -1.29 -17.72 -7.14
C PHE A 73 -0.21 -17.56 -8.21
N THR A 74 1.01 -17.22 -7.81
CA THR A 74 2.08 -16.74 -8.69
C THR A 74 3.24 -17.71 -8.87
N GLY A 75 3.37 -18.74 -8.03
CA GLY A 75 4.57 -19.59 -7.97
C GLY A 75 5.73 -18.96 -7.17
N HIS A 76 5.58 -17.71 -6.68
CA HIS A 76 6.63 -16.96 -6.01
C HIS A 76 6.18 -16.50 -4.62
N PRO A 77 7.06 -16.55 -3.59
CA PRO A 77 6.72 -16.13 -2.23
C PRO A 77 6.67 -14.61 -2.09
N GLY A 78 5.83 -14.11 -1.18
CA GLY A 78 5.73 -12.68 -0.82
C GLY A 78 6.09 -12.40 0.64
N GLY A 79 6.53 -13.39 1.40
CA GLY A 79 6.96 -13.22 2.78
C GLY A 79 5.84 -12.83 3.74
N PHE A 80 4.58 -13.25 3.50
CA PHE A 80 3.49 -12.95 4.41
C PHE A 80 3.65 -13.65 5.75
N HIS A 81 3.64 -12.85 6.82
CA HIS A 81 3.64 -13.31 8.20
C HIS A 81 2.39 -12.81 8.92
N ARG A 82 1.60 -13.74 9.47
CA ARG A 82 0.38 -13.42 10.21
C ARG A 82 0.70 -13.25 11.69
N ASN A 83 0.77 -12.00 12.15
CA ASN A 83 1.01 -11.67 13.57
C ASN A 83 -0.14 -10.90 14.22
N GLY A 84 -1.19 -10.59 13.47
CA GLY A 84 -2.28 -9.74 13.94
C GLY A 84 -1.99 -8.25 13.86
N TYR A 85 -3.04 -7.45 14.09
CA TYR A 85 -2.96 -6.00 14.12
C TYR A 85 -3.74 -5.45 15.30
N LEU A 86 -3.04 -4.88 16.28
CA LEU A 86 -3.60 -4.31 17.49
C LEU A 86 -3.73 -2.80 17.33
N ALA A 87 -4.96 -2.31 17.18
CA ALA A 87 -5.26 -0.89 17.07
C ALA A 87 -5.72 -0.32 18.41
N LEU A 88 -5.16 0.83 18.80
CA LEU A 88 -5.50 1.59 20.00
C LEU A 88 -6.09 2.95 19.63
N THR A 89 -7.09 3.42 20.40
CA THR A 89 -7.63 4.77 20.27
C THR A 89 -7.96 5.41 21.62
N GLY A 90 -7.98 6.74 21.64
CA GLY A 90 -8.39 7.55 22.78
C GLY A 90 -9.91 7.77 22.84
N THR A 91 -10.36 8.53 23.85
CA THR A 91 -11.76 8.82 24.12
C THR A 91 -12.46 9.59 23.01
N ASP A 92 -11.74 10.48 22.32
CA ASP A 92 -12.32 11.37 21.31
C ASP A 92 -12.80 10.59 20.07
N ASP A 93 -12.10 9.53 19.70
CA ASP A 93 -12.40 8.70 18.54
C ASP A 93 -13.06 7.35 18.89
N GLU A 94 -13.32 7.07 20.16
CA GLU A 94 -13.83 5.78 20.63
C GLU A 94 -15.10 5.33 19.90
N SER A 95 -16.06 6.24 19.72
CA SER A 95 -17.34 5.92 19.06
C SER A 95 -17.14 5.49 17.60
N THR A 96 -16.35 6.22 16.84
CA THR A 96 -16.02 5.91 15.43
C THR A 96 -15.23 4.62 15.33
N PHE A 97 -14.27 4.41 16.22
CA PHE A 97 -13.48 3.19 16.29
C PHE A 97 -14.36 1.95 16.52
N ARG A 98 -15.27 2.02 17.52
CA ARG A 98 -16.20 0.92 17.80
C ARG A 98 -17.14 0.61 16.63
N GLN A 99 -17.60 1.64 15.90
CA GLN A 99 -18.40 1.45 14.68
C GLN A 99 -17.59 0.74 13.58
N THR A 100 -16.34 1.13 13.39
CA THR A 100 -15.44 0.51 12.41
C THR A 100 -15.21 -0.98 12.74
N VAL A 101 -14.92 -1.31 14.00
CA VAL A 101 -14.76 -2.70 14.45
C VAL A 101 -16.02 -3.53 14.22
N ARG A 102 -17.21 -2.99 14.54
CA ARG A 102 -18.48 -3.68 14.29
C ARG A 102 -18.71 -3.95 12.80
N LYS A 103 -18.43 -2.97 11.92
CA LYS A 103 -18.49 -3.18 10.46
C LYS A 103 -17.56 -4.31 9.99
N GLN A 104 -16.35 -4.38 10.54
CA GLN A 104 -15.42 -5.47 10.25
C GLN A 104 -16.01 -6.83 10.66
N GLN A 105 -16.59 -6.93 11.87
CA GLN A 105 -17.26 -8.13 12.36
C GLN A 105 -18.46 -8.53 11.48
N GLU A 106 -19.29 -7.57 11.06
CA GLU A 106 -20.43 -7.80 10.15
C GLU A 106 -20.00 -8.32 8.77
N ILE A 107 -18.80 -7.92 8.29
CA ILE A 107 -18.20 -8.42 7.04
C ILE A 107 -17.51 -9.79 7.24
N GLY A 108 -17.49 -10.30 8.48
CA GLY A 108 -16.95 -11.62 8.82
C GLY A 108 -15.43 -11.62 8.96
N LEU A 109 -14.83 -10.51 9.44
CA LEU A 109 -13.44 -10.48 9.86
C LEU A 109 -13.30 -10.97 11.29
N ASP A 110 -12.21 -11.67 11.59
CA ASP A 110 -11.84 -12.06 12.96
C ASP A 110 -11.20 -10.88 13.69
N VAL A 111 -12.05 -10.04 14.26
CA VAL A 111 -11.63 -8.88 15.04
C VAL A 111 -12.39 -8.84 16.36
N GLU A 112 -11.66 -8.61 17.45
CA GLU A 112 -12.22 -8.52 18.80
C GLU A 112 -11.80 -7.26 19.52
N PHE A 113 -12.66 -6.77 20.42
CA PHE A 113 -12.28 -5.70 21.32
C PHE A 113 -11.35 -6.22 22.41
N VAL A 114 -10.33 -5.45 22.73
CA VAL A 114 -9.37 -5.72 23.81
C VAL A 114 -9.51 -4.61 24.85
N ALA A 115 -9.66 -4.99 26.12
CA ALA A 115 -9.68 -4.01 27.18
C ALA A 115 -8.27 -3.43 27.41
N PRO A 116 -8.13 -2.13 27.74
CA PRO A 116 -6.82 -1.55 28.01
C PRO A 116 -5.99 -2.33 29.04
N ALA A 117 -6.63 -2.87 30.07
CA ALA A 117 -5.98 -3.70 31.10
C ALA A 117 -5.45 -5.05 30.59
N ASP A 118 -5.88 -5.50 29.41
CA ASP A 118 -5.45 -6.76 28.81
C ASP A 118 -4.30 -6.57 27.79
N LEU A 119 -3.88 -5.34 27.52
CA LEU A 119 -2.84 -5.03 26.51
C LEU A 119 -1.46 -5.58 26.90
N GLU A 120 -1.18 -5.75 28.20
CA GLU A 120 0.06 -6.36 28.70
C GLU A 120 0.25 -7.81 28.22
N ARG A 121 -0.80 -8.47 27.72
CA ARG A 121 -0.69 -9.81 27.10
C ARG A 121 0.07 -9.79 25.76
N TYR A 122 0.16 -8.63 25.14
CA TYR A 122 0.78 -8.47 23.82
C TYR A 122 2.12 -7.72 23.92
N PHE A 123 2.27 -6.87 24.93
CA PHE A 123 3.46 -6.06 25.16
C PHE A 123 3.70 -5.90 26.66
N ASP A 124 4.73 -6.51 27.19
CA ASP A 124 4.98 -6.64 28.64
C ASP A 124 4.96 -5.33 29.44
N THR A 125 5.36 -4.23 28.81
CA THR A 125 5.49 -2.92 29.49
C THR A 125 4.74 -1.79 28.78
N ILE A 126 3.64 -2.12 28.12
CA ILE A 126 2.82 -1.11 27.46
C ILE A 126 2.17 -0.15 28.46
N ASP A 127 2.38 1.14 28.27
CA ASP A 127 1.62 2.15 29.04
C ASP A 127 0.23 2.35 28.39
N THR A 128 -0.81 2.04 29.13
CA THR A 128 -2.20 2.11 28.68
C THR A 128 -2.86 3.47 28.91
N SER A 129 -2.13 4.44 29.45
CA SER A 129 -2.62 5.79 29.72
C SER A 129 -3.19 6.44 28.47
N GLY A 130 -4.42 6.98 28.56
CA GLY A 130 -5.10 7.63 27.43
C GLY A 130 -5.71 6.68 26.39
N VAL A 131 -5.59 5.37 26.57
CA VAL A 131 -6.28 4.38 25.72
C VAL A 131 -7.70 4.17 26.25
N ALA A 132 -8.70 4.44 25.41
CA ALA A 132 -10.10 4.21 25.73
C ALA A 132 -10.55 2.79 25.34
N VAL A 133 -10.10 2.33 24.19
CA VAL A 133 -10.42 1.01 23.63
C VAL A 133 -9.33 0.54 22.67
N ALA A 134 -9.18 -0.77 22.60
CA ALA A 134 -8.34 -1.43 21.59
C ALA A 134 -9.14 -2.50 20.85
N ALA A 135 -8.61 -2.92 19.70
CA ALA A 135 -9.12 -4.07 18.96
C ALA A 135 -7.97 -4.82 18.30
N LEU A 136 -8.07 -6.15 18.28
CA LEU A 136 -7.13 -7.05 17.63
C LEU A 136 -7.79 -7.67 16.40
N GLU A 137 -7.22 -7.43 15.22
CA GLU A 137 -7.49 -8.19 13.99
C GLU A 137 -6.54 -9.38 13.93
N ARG A 138 -7.05 -10.59 14.14
CA ARG A 138 -6.21 -11.80 14.22
C ARG A 138 -5.64 -12.25 12.89
N ASP A 139 -6.35 -12.00 11.80
CA ASP A 139 -5.96 -12.39 10.45
C ASP A 139 -5.02 -11.37 9.75
N ALA A 140 -4.78 -10.24 10.37
CA ALA A 140 -3.84 -9.25 9.88
C ALA A 140 -2.37 -9.73 10.01
N GLY A 141 -1.48 -9.02 9.34
CA GLY A 141 -0.06 -9.35 9.37
C GLY A 141 0.76 -8.35 8.57
N PHE A 142 1.88 -8.79 8.08
CA PHE A 142 2.74 -8.02 7.18
C PHE A 142 3.36 -8.92 6.10
N ALA A 143 3.84 -8.32 5.02
CA ALA A 143 4.58 -8.99 3.97
C ALA A 143 5.65 -8.05 3.43
N ASP A 144 6.60 -8.57 2.65
CA ASP A 144 7.56 -7.72 1.96
C ASP A 144 6.92 -7.13 0.68
N PRO A 145 6.72 -5.80 0.61
CA PRO A 145 6.02 -5.19 -0.51
C PRO A 145 6.76 -5.33 -1.84
N TYR A 146 8.09 -5.32 -1.80
CA TYR A 146 8.91 -5.50 -2.98
C TYR A 146 8.79 -6.93 -3.52
N LEU A 147 8.90 -7.94 -2.63
CA LEU A 147 8.75 -9.34 -3.02
C LEU A 147 7.34 -9.63 -3.57
N VAL A 148 6.29 -9.04 -2.98
CA VAL A 148 4.92 -9.21 -3.48
C VAL A 148 4.77 -8.61 -4.89
N ALA A 149 5.30 -7.41 -5.15
CA ALA A 149 5.25 -6.81 -6.48
C ALA A 149 6.07 -7.62 -7.50
N GLN A 150 7.27 -8.10 -7.10
CA GLN A 150 8.10 -8.96 -7.93
C GLN A 150 7.43 -10.32 -8.24
N ALA A 151 6.69 -10.88 -7.28
CA ALA A 151 5.97 -12.14 -7.49
C ALA A 151 4.89 -12.00 -8.59
N PHE A 152 4.12 -10.91 -8.55
CA PHE A 152 3.15 -10.63 -9.62
C PHE A 152 3.83 -10.38 -10.96
N ALA A 153 4.90 -9.56 -10.98
CA ALA A 153 5.61 -9.23 -12.22
C ALA A 153 6.19 -10.46 -12.88
N ARG A 154 6.89 -11.32 -12.11
CA ARG A 154 7.49 -12.56 -12.62
C ARG A 154 6.44 -13.53 -13.15
N ALA A 155 5.36 -13.74 -12.40
CA ALA A 155 4.31 -14.63 -12.85
C ALA A 155 3.63 -14.13 -14.14
N ALA A 156 3.43 -12.83 -14.29
CA ALA A 156 2.91 -12.24 -15.50
C ALA A 156 3.90 -12.40 -16.68
N GLU A 157 5.19 -12.12 -16.46
CA GLU A 157 6.24 -12.27 -17.48
C GLU A 157 6.40 -13.73 -17.93
N GLU A 158 6.39 -14.69 -16.99
CA GLU A 158 6.46 -16.13 -17.27
C GLU A 158 5.30 -16.61 -18.15
N ASN A 159 4.15 -15.94 -18.09
CA ASN A 159 2.97 -16.25 -18.91
C ASN A 159 2.91 -15.44 -20.22
N GLY A 160 3.83 -14.51 -20.46
CA GLY A 160 3.96 -13.81 -21.73
C GLY A 160 3.63 -12.32 -21.71
N VAL A 161 3.34 -11.73 -20.55
CA VAL A 161 3.23 -10.27 -20.43
C VAL A 161 4.58 -9.63 -20.70
N GLU A 162 4.62 -8.63 -21.58
CA GLU A 162 5.84 -7.89 -21.91
C GLU A 162 6.17 -6.90 -20.79
N MET A 163 7.32 -7.09 -20.11
CA MET A 163 7.80 -6.16 -19.08
C MET A 163 8.85 -5.24 -19.67
N LYS A 164 8.63 -3.90 -19.59
CA LYS A 164 9.55 -2.86 -20.08
C LYS A 164 10.04 -1.98 -18.91
N PRO A 165 10.95 -2.47 -18.06
CA PRO A 165 11.62 -1.61 -17.08
C PRO A 165 12.55 -0.61 -17.78
N ASN A 166 12.90 0.48 -17.09
CA ASN A 166 13.71 1.59 -17.61
C ASN A 166 13.12 2.22 -18.88
N THR A 167 11.79 2.22 -19.01
CA THR A 167 11.09 2.79 -20.17
C THR A 167 10.03 3.78 -19.67
N GLU A 168 10.29 5.06 -19.86
CA GLU A 168 9.39 6.14 -19.45
C GLU A 168 8.35 6.42 -20.55
N ILE A 169 7.09 6.56 -20.16
CA ILE A 169 6.05 7.10 -21.03
C ILE A 169 6.16 8.62 -21.01
N ILE A 170 6.38 9.22 -22.17
CA ILE A 170 6.57 10.66 -22.36
C ILE A 170 5.40 11.34 -23.08
N GLY A 171 4.43 10.56 -23.58
CA GLY A 171 3.22 11.04 -24.22
C GLY A 171 2.20 9.93 -24.46
N ILE A 172 0.95 10.33 -24.63
CA ILE A 172 -0.16 9.43 -24.98
C ILE A 172 -0.94 10.11 -26.13
N GLN A 173 -1.08 9.40 -27.25
CA GLN A 173 -1.86 9.87 -28.40
C GLN A 173 -3.32 9.45 -28.27
N ARG A 174 -4.24 10.34 -28.67
CA ARG A 174 -5.68 10.04 -28.69
C ARG A 174 -6.38 10.62 -29.92
N GLU A 175 -7.45 9.97 -30.33
CA GLU A 175 -8.41 10.46 -31.34
C GLU A 175 -9.79 10.59 -30.69
N GLY A 176 -10.21 11.83 -30.39
CA GLY A 176 -11.44 12.08 -29.64
C GLY A 176 -11.35 11.57 -28.21
N GLU A 177 -12.22 10.62 -27.85
CA GLU A 177 -12.30 10.02 -26.50
C GLU A 177 -11.49 8.71 -26.38
N THR A 178 -10.80 8.29 -27.46
CA THR A 178 -10.09 7.03 -27.55
C THR A 178 -8.57 7.24 -27.57
N VAL A 179 -7.84 6.60 -26.66
CA VAL A 179 -6.37 6.50 -26.71
C VAL A 179 -5.97 5.54 -27.84
N THR A 180 -4.94 5.89 -28.62
CA THR A 180 -4.51 5.12 -29.81
C THR A 180 -3.07 4.67 -29.75
N ALA A 181 -2.21 5.37 -29.03
CA ALA A 181 -0.79 5.00 -28.88
C ALA A 181 -0.18 5.62 -27.62
N ILE A 182 0.89 5.02 -27.14
CA ILE A 182 1.80 5.58 -26.14
C ILE A 182 3.13 6.00 -26.80
N GLU A 183 3.80 6.97 -26.21
CA GLU A 183 5.09 7.47 -26.68
C GLU A 183 6.17 7.23 -25.63
N THR A 184 7.29 6.68 -26.08
CA THR A 184 8.52 6.48 -25.30
C THR A 184 9.69 7.17 -26.00
N ASP A 185 10.86 7.21 -25.37
CA ASP A 185 12.10 7.67 -26.02
C ASP A 185 12.49 6.83 -27.25
N SER A 186 11.99 5.59 -27.32
CA SER A 186 12.24 4.66 -28.44
C SER A 186 11.23 4.79 -29.59
N GLY A 187 10.17 5.57 -29.40
CA GLY A 187 9.15 5.82 -30.41
C GLY A 187 7.73 5.63 -29.93
N SER A 188 6.78 5.60 -30.86
CA SER A 188 5.35 5.43 -30.60
C SER A 188 4.93 3.97 -30.78
N GLU A 189 4.17 3.45 -29.82
CA GLU A 189 3.61 2.08 -29.84
C GLU A 189 2.07 2.16 -29.84
N PRO A 190 1.39 1.59 -30.85
CA PRO A 190 -0.06 1.50 -30.87
C PRO A 190 -0.59 0.67 -29.70
N VAL A 191 -1.67 1.15 -29.05
CA VAL A 191 -2.35 0.45 -27.96
C VAL A 191 -3.87 0.63 -28.08
N ASP A 192 -4.61 -0.35 -27.59
CA ASP A 192 -6.07 -0.33 -27.57
C ASP A 192 -6.62 0.14 -26.21
N TYR A 193 -5.82 0.03 -25.15
CA TYR A 193 -6.22 0.37 -23.78
C TYR A 193 -5.02 0.82 -22.95
N VAL A 194 -5.20 1.79 -22.08
CA VAL A 194 -4.17 2.25 -21.13
C VAL A 194 -4.65 2.17 -19.70
N VAL A 195 -3.83 1.60 -18.82
CA VAL A 195 -4.03 1.60 -17.38
C VAL A 195 -2.99 2.51 -16.72
N ASN A 196 -3.42 3.60 -16.13
CA ASN A 196 -2.59 4.50 -15.34
C ASN A 196 -2.44 3.97 -13.92
N ALA A 197 -1.33 3.30 -13.65
CA ALA A 197 -0.91 2.79 -12.34
C ALA A 197 0.39 3.48 -11.85
N ALA A 198 0.65 4.71 -12.34
CA ALA A 198 1.92 5.40 -12.18
C ALA A 198 2.16 6.01 -10.78
N GLY A 199 1.33 5.69 -9.80
CA GLY A 199 1.51 6.07 -8.40
C GLY A 199 1.72 7.58 -8.21
N PRO A 200 2.90 8.05 -7.74
CA PRO A 200 3.18 9.47 -7.55
C PRO A 200 3.16 10.31 -8.85
N TRP A 201 3.33 9.68 -10.01
CA TRP A 201 3.29 10.31 -11.33
C TRP A 201 1.95 10.17 -12.04
N GLY A 202 0.94 9.61 -11.36
CA GLY A 202 -0.37 9.37 -11.98
C GLY A 202 -1.06 10.62 -12.51
N ALA A 203 -0.85 11.78 -11.89
CA ALA A 203 -1.38 13.06 -12.38
C ALA A 203 -0.74 13.47 -13.70
N GLU A 204 0.58 13.30 -13.86
CA GLU A 204 1.31 13.61 -15.11
C GLU A 204 0.84 12.70 -16.27
N ILE A 205 0.59 11.43 -15.98
CA ILE A 205 0.00 10.53 -16.99
C ILE A 205 -1.43 10.95 -17.36
N GLY A 206 -2.22 11.43 -16.39
CA GLY A 206 -3.54 12.00 -16.65
C GLY A 206 -3.47 13.25 -17.54
N GLU A 207 -2.53 14.16 -17.28
CA GLU A 207 -2.32 15.37 -18.08
C GLU A 207 -2.01 15.07 -19.56
N MET A 208 -1.35 13.96 -19.86
CA MET A 208 -1.06 13.53 -21.25
C MET A 208 -2.33 13.22 -22.06
N VAL A 209 -3.46 13.03 -21.39
CA VAL A 209 -4.78 12.78 -22.01
C VAL A 209 -5.83 13.83 -21.62
N ASP A 210 -5.39 15.00 -21.13
CA ASP A 210 -6.20 16.13 -20.68
C ASP A 210 -7.16 15.79 -19.50
N VAL A 211 -6.75 14.84 -18.63
CA VAL A 211 -7.48 14.46 -17.41
C VAL A 211 -6.77 15.00 -16.17
N GLU A 212 -7.43 15.86 -15.41
CA GLU A 212 -6.93 16.35 -14.13
C GLU A 212 -7.16 15.28 -13.04
N ILE A 213 -6.07 14.81 -12.42
CA ILE A 213 -6.12 13.85 -11.32
C ILE A 213 -5.62 14.55 -10.05
N PRO A 214 -6.50 14.84 -9.08
CA PRO A 214 -6.17 15.64 -7.90
C PRO A 214 -5.37 14.80 -6.88
N LEU A 215 -4.06 14.79 -6.99
CA LEU A 215 -3.15 14.10 -6.08
C LEU A 215 -2.38 15.07 -5.19
N THR A 216 -2.12 14.65 -3.97
CA THR A 216 -1.27 15.35 -3.00
C THR A 216 -0.26 14.36 -2.45
N TRP A 217 0.97 14.82 -2.24
CA TRP A 217 2.06 13.99 -1.76
C TRP A 217 2.42 14.30 -0.31
N TYR A 218 2.65 13.24 0.46
CA TYR A 218 3.10 13.32 1.85
C TYR A 218 4.34 12.46 2.02
N GLU A 219 5.28 12.90 2.84
CA GLU A 219 6.41 12.09 3.24
C GLU A 219 6.01 11.19 4.41
N SER A 220 6.32 9.91 4.33
CA SER A 220 6.21 8.95 5.42
C SER A 220 7.61 8.49 5.81
N LYS A 221 7.97 8.69 7.06
CA LYS A 221 9.27 8.36 7.61
C LYS A 221 9.17 7.08 8.45
N VAL A 222 10.19 6.25 8.37
CA VAL A 222 10.30 4.97 9.08
C VAL A 222 11.65 4.88 9.75
N VAL A 223 11.64 4.34 10.97
CA VAL A 223 12.83 4.05 11.78
C VAL A 223 12.80 2.59 12.17
N VAL A 224 13.92 1.89 12.00
CA VAL A 224 14.12 0.53 12.51
C VAL A 224 15.03 0.59 13.72
N LEU A 225 14.59 -0.03 14.80
CA LEU A 225 15.25 -0.09 16.08
C LEU A 225 15.77 -1.49 16.34
N SER A 226 17.02 -1.61 16.79
CA SER A 226 17.55 -2.86 17.31
C SER A 226 17.00 -3.07 18.72
N VAL A 227 16.26 -4.15 18.89
CA VAL A 227 15.72 -4.52 20.20
C VAL A 227 16.41 -5.80 20.63
N ASP A 228 17.19 -5.68 21.73
CA ASP A 228 17.85 -6.85 22.32
C ASP A 228 16.81 -7.85 22.73
N SER A 229 16.67 -8.91 21.97
CA SER A 229 16.06 -10.09 22.38
C SER A 229 14.86 -10.71 21.76
N GLU A 230 14.07 -11.05 22.45
CA GLU A 230 12.85 -11.86 22.52
C GLU A 230 11.63 -11.28 21.79
N TYR A 231 11.84 -10.29 20.88
CA TYR A 231 10.75 -9.77 20.08
C TYR A 231 10.39 -10.83 19.02
N ASP A 232 9.33 -11.57 19.34
CA ASP A 232 8.82 -12.62 18.47
C ASP A 232 8.08 -11.99 17.27
N LEU A 233 8.27 -12.52 16.09
CA LEU A 233 7.48 -12.16 14.91
C LEU A 233 5.97 -12.35 15.13
N GLU A 234 5.57 -13.16 16.12
CA GLU A 234 4.19 -13.36 16.54
C GLU A 234 3.60 -12.14 17.29
N THR A 235 4.43 -11.20 17.76
CA THR A 235 3.93 -9.97 18.39
C THR A 235 3.12 -9.15 17.38
N PRO A 236 1.88 -8.76 17.73
CA PRO A 236 1.03 -8.06 16.77
C PRO A 236 1.60 -6.70 16.37
N THR A 237 1.36 -6.32 15.12
CA THR A 237 1.60 -4.94 14.69
C THR A 237 0.74 -4.00 15.53
N LEU A 238 1.37 -3.08 16.24
CA LEU A 238 0.70 -2.04 17.03
C LEU A 238 0.37 -0.83 16.15
N SER A 239 -0.83 -0.28 16.30
CA SER A 239 -1.18 1.04 15.78
C SER A 239 -1.85 1.85 16.88
N ASP A 240 -1.23 2.95 17.25
CA ASP A 240 -1.70 3.84 18.31
C ASP A 240 -2.11 5.20 17.73
N ALA A 241 -3.42 5.45 17.66
CA ALA A 241 -3.94 6.72 17.19
C ALA A 241 -3.62 7.87 18.16
N THR A 242 -3.43 7.60 19.46
CA THR A 242 -3.14 8.63 20.46
C THR A 242 -1.72 9.18 20.34
N GLN A 243 -0.76 8.34 19.93
CA GLN A 243 0.64 8.72 19.69
C GLN A 243 0.94 8.87 18.20
N ARG A 244 -0.02 8.60 17.31
CA ARG A 244 0.10 8.62 15.84
C ARG A 244 1.19 7.70 15.31
N LEU A 245 1.49 6.60 15.99
CA LEU A 245 2.51 5.65 15.56
C LEU A 245 1.90 4.31 15.13
N TYR A 246 2.63 3.62 14.30
CA TYR A 246 2.56 2.17 14.20
C TYR A 246 3.93 1.57 14.47
N ALA A 247 3.91 0.35 14.96
CA ALA A 247 5.13 -0.37 15.27
C ALA A 247 4.93 -1.86 14.98
N LYS A 248 5.91 -2.51 14.37
CA LYS A 248 5.84 -3.93 14.04
C LYS A 248 7.18 -4.63 14.18
N PRO A 249 7.19 -5.94 14.48
CA PRO A 249 8.41 -6.73 14.41
C PRO A 249 8.92 -6.83 12.97
N GLU A 250 10.25 -6.90 12.82
CA GLU A 250 10.94 -7.18 11.57
C GLU A 250 11.64 -8.54 11.63
N PRO A 251 11.79 -9.24 10.50
CA PRO A 251 12.66 -10.40 10.43
C PRO A 251 14.09 -10.05 10.88
N GLY A 252 14.63 -10.81 11.84
CA GLY A 252 15.96 -10.52 12.38
C GLY A 252 15.97 -10.01 13.81
N GLY A 253 14.79 -9.72 14.38
CA GLY A 253 14.65 -9.29 15.78
C GLY A 253 14.63 -7.77 15.94
N ASP A 254 14.56 -7.02 14.86
CA ASP A 254 14.42 -5.56 14.88
C ASP A 254 12.95 -5.13 14.98
N PHE A 255 12.72 -3.84 15.21
CA PHE A 255 11.39 -3.28 15.41
C PHE A 255 11.19 -2.02 14.57
N LEU A 256 10.27 -2.06 13.65
CA LEU A 256 9.97 -0.94 12.76
C LEU A 256 8.95 -0.01 13.39
N VAL A 257 9.23 1.29 13.41
CA VAL A 257 8.34 2.36 13.90
C VAL A 257 8.11 3.40 12.80
N GLY A 258 6.87 3.81 12.61
CA GLY A 258 6.52 4.85 11.66
C GLY A 258 5.15 5.47 11.95
N GLY A 259 4.63 6.26 11.01
CA GLY A 259 3.30 6.87 11.10
C GLY A 259 3.25 8.23 11.78
N ILE A 260 4.27 8.57 12.56
CA ILE A 260 4.39 9.85 13.25
C ILE A 260 4.71 10.92 12.22
N ASP A 261 3.93 11.97 12.23
CA ASP A 261 4.08 13.11 11.33
C ASP A 261 4.19 12.74 9.83
N ARG A 262 3.36 13.35 9.00
CA ARG A 262 3.36 13.12 7.56
C ARG A 262 3.24 14.47 6.87
N PRO A 263 4.34 15.22 6.75
CA PRO A 263 4.33 16.52 6.12
C PRO A 263 3.93 16.40 4.65
N ARG A 264 3.16 17.38 4.19
CA ARG A 264 2.92 17.56 2.76
C ARG A 264 4.24 17.96 2.10
N VAL A 265 4.55 17.33 0.97
CA VAL A 265 5.79 17.58 0.23
C VAL A 265 5.48 17.92 -1.23
N ASP A 266 6.44 18.57 -1.87
CA ASP A 266 6.49 18.65 -3.32
C ASP A 266 7.32 17.47 -3.82
N ARG A 267 6.71 16.60 -4.62
CA ARG A 267 7.35 15.41 -5.15
C ARG A 267 8.63 15.72 -5.95
N THR A 268 8.64 16.87 -6.62
CA THR A 268 9.76 17.29 -7.49
C THR A 268 10.98 17.76 -6.71
N LEU A 269 10.81 18.21 -5.46
CA LEU A 269 11.89 18.68 -4.58
C LEU A 269 12.59 17.54 -3.83
N GLY A 270 12.06 16.30 -3.91
CA GLY A 270 12.57 15.15 -3.19
C GLY A 270 12.06 15.07 -1.74
N LEU A 271 12.53 14.06 -1.02
CA LEU A 271 12.17 13.81 0.38
C LEU A 271 13.26 14.35 1.30
N GLU A 272 12.84 14.91 2.44
CA GLU A 272 13.76 15.39 3.47
C GLU A 272 14.52 14.23 4.15
N GLY A 273 13.86 13.07 4.26
CA GLY A 273 14.38 11.93 4.99
C GLY A 273 14.15 12.02 6.50
N VAL A 274 14.74 11.10 7.23
CA VAL A 274 14.64 11.06 8.70
C VAL A 274 15.65 12.01 9.32
N THR A 275 15.14 13.01 10.06
CA THR A 275 15.96 14.01 10.77
C THR A 275 16.11 13.66 12.24
N ILE A 276 17.03 14.33 12.95
CA ILE A 276 17.22 14.17 14.41
C ILE A 276 15.93 14.56 15.15
N GLU A 277 15.23 15.60 14.72
CA GLU A 277 13.96 16.04 15.32
C GLU A 277 12.87 14.96 15.16
N TYR A 278 12.85 14.26 14.01
CA TYR A 278 11.93 13.14 13.84
C TYR A 278 12.28 11.96 14.76
N LEU A 279 13.57 11.63 14.93
CA LEU A 279 14.01 10.59 15.87
C LEU A 279 13.61 10.92 17.30
N GLN A 280 13.76 12.18 17.73
CA GLN A 280 13.30 12.64 19.05
C GLN A 280 11.79 12.49 19.21
N THR A 281 11.02 12.74 18.13
CA THR A 281 9.56 12.58 18.15
C THR A 281 9.17 11.10 18.27
N VAL A 282 9.90 10.21 17.59
CA VAL A 282 9.74 8.75 17.73
C VAL A 282 10.04 8.31 19.16
N GLN A 283 11.17 8.73 19.72
CA GLN A 283 11.56 8.43 21.09
C GLN A 283 10.50 8.88 22.09
N ASN A 284 10.03 10.13 22.01
CA ASN A 284 8.99 10.66 22.90
C ASN A 284 7.66 9.88 22.81
N ALA A 285 7.31 9.38 21.63
CA ALA A 285 6.10 8.56 21.45
C ALA A 285 6.28 7.16 22.04
N LEU A 286 7.47 6.57 21.88
CA LEU A 286 7.81 5.28 22.49
C LEU A 286 7.88 5.38 24.01
N GLU A 287 8.50 6.42 24.59
CA GLU A 287 8.52 6.66 26.04
C GLU A 287 7.12 6.64 26.66
N LYS A 288 6.11 7.12 25.92
CA LYS A 288 4.73 7.15 26.37
C LYS A 288 3.95 5.86 26.13
N ARG A 289 4.35 5.02 25.19
CA ARG A 289 3.57 3.84 24.83
C ARG A 289 4.31 2.53 25.04
N LEU A 290 5.56 2.46 24.65
CA LEU A 290 6.43 1.28 24.72
C LEU A 290 7.79 1.70 25.34
N PRO A 291 7.84 2.09 26.62
CA PRO A 291 9.01 2.71 27.22
C PRO A 291 10.29 1.87 27.14
N GLN A 292 10.15 0.53 27.10
CA GLN A 292 11.30 -0.38 26.95
C GLN A 292 12.06 -0.22 25.64
N TYR A 293 11.47 0.42 24.60
CA TYR A 293 12.10 0.62 23.30
C TYR A 293 12.52 2.07 23.02
N ALA A 294 12.30 2.98 23.99
CA ALA A 294 12.57 4.40 23.80
C ALA A 294 14.07 4.71 23.62
N ASP A 295 14.93 3.92 24.25
CA ASP A 295 16.40 4.06 24.20
C ASP A 295 17.07 3.04 23.25
N ALA A 296 16.29 2.34 22.40
CA ALA A 296 16.83 1.37 21.47
C ALA A 296 17.67 2.04 20.37
N ASP A 297 18.74 1.37 19.94
CA ASP A 297 19.61 1.86 18.88
C ASP A 297 18.89 1.88 17.53
N VAL A 298 19.08 2.97 16.78
CA VAL A 298 18.57 3.09 15.40
C VAL A 298 19.52 2.35 14.45
N VAL A 299 19.02 1.33 13.76
CA VAL A 299 19.82 0.53 12.81
C VAL A 299 19.58 0.88 11.37
N GLU A 300 18.37 1.34 11.03
CA GLU A 300 18.01 1.73 9.67
C GLU A 300 16.95 2.83 9.68
N THR A 301 16.96 3.68 8.66
CA THR A 301 15.93 4.69 8.43
C THR A 301 15.67 4.87 6.95
N TRP A 302 14.42 5.11 6.59
CA TRP A 302 14.06 5.53 5.24
C TRP A 302 12.82 6.43 5.23
N SER A 303 12.58 7.04 4.08
CA SER A 303 11.33 7.73 3.82
C SER A 303 10.74 7.32 2.48
N GLY A 304 9.43 7.45 2.35
CA GLY A 304 8.68 7.15 1.15
C GLY A 304 7.59 8.19 0.88
N ILE A 305 7.09 8.20 -0.35
CA ILE A 305 5.99 9.06 -0.75
C ILE A 305 4.66 8.33 -0.56
N ILE A 306 3.75 8.97 0.17
CA ILE A 306 2.33 8.65 0.15
C ILE A 306 1.67 9.58 -0.89
N THR A 307 1.02 8.99 -1.88
CA THR A 307 0.22 9.72 -2.87
C THR A 307 -1.23 9.61 -2.47
N ALA A 308 -1.83 10.73 -2.08
CA ALA A 308 -3.19 10.78 -1.56
C ALA A 308 -4.14 11.52 -2.50
N SER A 309 -5.36 11.00 -2.64
CA SER A 309 -6.51 11.68 -3.20
C SER A 309 -7.16 12.62 -2.17
N PRO A 310 -8.08 13.50 -2.55
CA PRO A 310 -8.74 14.42 -1.63
C PRO A 310 -9.52 13.74 -0.50
N ASP A 311 -10.10 12.58 -0.76
CA ASP A 311 -10.90 11.81 0.21
C ASP A 311 -10.12 10.64 0.85
N TRP A 312 -8.82 10.53 0.55
CA TRP A 312 -7.94 9.46 1.01
C TRP A 312 -8.32 8.06 0.54
N TYR A 313 -9.07 7.95 -0.57
CA TYR A 313 -9.35 6.69 -1.24
C TYR A 313 -8.81 6.70 -2.67
N GLN A 314 -8.60 5.53 -3.25
CA GLN A 314 -8.06 5.41 -4.60
C GLN A 314 -9.00 6.03 -5.63
N ILE A 315 -8.42 6.70 -6.62
CA ILE A 315 -9.11 7.12 -7.85
C ILE A 315 -9.02 5.94 -8.82
N VAL A 316 -10.17 5.27 -9.03
CA VAL A 316 -10.27 4.04 -9.82
C VAL A 316 -11.37 4.18 -10.84
N GLY A 317 -11.12 3.81 -12.09
CA GLY A 317 -12.09 3.80 -13.16
C GLY A 317 -11.70 4.63 -14.37
N VAL A 318 -12.56 4.58 -15.37
CA VAL A 318 -12.44 5.37 -16.62
C VAL A 318 -12.92 6.79 -16.33
N PRO A 319 -12.10 7.83 -16.57
CA PRO A 319 -12.53 9.22 -16.38
C PRO A 319 -13.51 9.64 -17.46
N GLU A 320 -14.33 10.67 -17.16
CA GLU A 320 -15.24 11.27 -18.13
C GLU A 320 -14.49 11.79 -19.35
N GLY A 321 -15.01 11.54 -20.55
CA GLY A 321 -14.43 11.96 -21.82
C GLY A 321 -13.34 11.01 -22.38
N LEU A 322 -13.14 9.84 -21.77
CA LEU A 322 -12.33 8.77 -22.32
C LEU A 322 -13.08 7.43 -22.27
N GLU A 323 -12.73 6.52 -23.18
CA GLU A 323 -13.37 5.20 -23.28
C GLU A 323 -12.43 4.06 -22.86
N ASN A 324 -11.12 4.22 -23.09
CA ASN A 324 -10.11 3.17 -22.97
C ASN A 324 -8.88 3.60 -22.16
N PHE A 325 -9.10 4.46 -21.17
CA PHE A 325 -8.08 4.90 -20.22
C PHE A 325 -8.59 4.66 -18.80
N TYR A 326 -7.92 3.83 -18.02
CA TYR A 326 -8.33 3.44 -16.69
C TYR A 326 -7.35 3.95 -15.63
N ASN A 327 -7.82 4.65 -14.62
CA ASN A 327 -7.00 5.08 -13.50
C ASN A 327 -7.03 4.08 -12.34
N VAL A 328 -5.88 3.83 -11.73
CA VAL A 328 -5.72 3.21 -10.41
C VAL A 328 -4.58 3.90 -9.67
N VAL A 329 -4.87 5.07 -9.14
CA VAL A 329 -3.90 5.98 -8.52
C VAL A 329 -4.38 6.48 -7.16
N GLY A 330 -3.52 7.16 -6.40
CA GLY A 330 -3.90 7.75 -5.13
C GLY A 330 -4.07 6.72 -4.00
N GLY A 331 -3.15 5.78 -3.86
CA GLY A 331 -3.21 4.69 -2.87
C GLY A 331 -3.23 5.13 -1.40
N SER A 332 -3.03 6.42 -1.10
CA SER A 332 -3.28 7.10 0.18
C SER A 332 -2.68 6.39 1.42
N GLY A 333 -1.52 5.72 1.24
CA GLY A 333 -0.89 4.90 2.28
C GLY A 333 -1.54 3.53 2.53
N HIS A 334 -2.55 3.16 1.74
CA HIS A 334 -3.28 1.89 1.86
C HIS A 334 -3.00 0.93 0.69
N GLY A 335 -2.39 1.43 -0.38
CA GLY A 335 -2.30 0.76 -1.68
C GLY A 335 -1.76 -0.67 -1.62
N PHE A 336 -0.72 -0.94 -0.83
CA PHE A 336 -0.08 -2.25 -0.80
C PHE A 336 -1.06 -3.41 -0.58
N LYS A 337 -1.81 -3.36 0.53
CA LYS A 337 -2.71 -4.44 0.93
C LYS A 337 -4.01 -4.52 0.16
N GLU A 338 -4.40 -3.42 -0.50
CA GLU A 338 -5.62 -3.35 -1.29
C GLU A 338 -5.38 -3.66 -2.78
N ALA A 339 -4.17 -3.39 -3.28
CA ALA A 339 -3.84 -3.49 -4.69
C ALA A 339 -4.19 -4.84 -5.33
N PRO A 340 -3.93 -6.01 -4.72
CA PRO A 340 -4.31 -7.27 -5.35
C PRO A 340 -5.83 -7.45 -5.49
N GLY A 341 -6.62 -6.96 -4.51
CA GLY A 341 -8.07 -6.98 -4.58
C GLY A 341 -8.64 -6.03 -5.64
N PHE A 342 -8.07 -4.81 -5.74
CA PHE A 342 -8.41 -3.87 -6.81
C PHE A 342 -8.01 -4.43 -8.18
N ALA A 343 -6.81 -4.97 -8.32
CA ALA A 343 -6.30 -5.45 -9.60
C ALA A 343 -7.16 -6.58 -10.19
N GLU A 344 -7.62 -7.49 -9.35
CA GLU A 344 -8.56 -8.54 -9.78
C GLU A 344 -9.87 -7.93 -10.30
N SER A 345 -10.45 -6.94 -9.59
CA SER A 345 -11.67 -6.25 -10.04
C SER A 345 -11.44 -5.44 -11.31
N ILE A 346 -10.34 -4.69 -11.39
CA ILE A 346 -9.98 -3.86 -12.55
C ILE A 346 -9.82 -4.73 -13.82
N ALA A 347 -9.18 -5.89 -13.69
CA ALA A 347 -9.00 -6.78 -14.82
C ALA A 347 -10.35 -7.32 -15.34
N HIS A 348 -11.32 -7.62 -14.46
CA HIS A 348 -12.68 -7.93 -14.86
C HIS A 348 -13.36 -6.75 -15.55
N ASP A 349 -13.31 -5.55 -14.95
CA ASP A 349 -13.94 -4.35 -15.51
C ASP A 349 -13.43 -4.05 -16.94
N ILE A 350 -12.11 -4.18 -17.17
CA ILE A 350 -11.51 -3.93 -18.49
C ILE A 350 -11.97 -4.99 -19.49
N LEU A 351 -11.88 -6.29 -19.15
CA LEU A 351 -12.21 -7.37 -20.06
C LEU A 351 -13.71 -7.47 -20.35
N ASP A 352 -14.58 -7.11 -19.40
CA ASP A 352 -16.03 -7.11 -19.60
C ASP A 352 -16.51 -5.90 -20.42
N SER A 353 -15.70 -4.82 -20.51
CA SER A 353 -16.01 -3.61 -21.28
C SER A 353 -15.52 -3.65 -22.72
N THR A 354 -14.78 -4.67 -23.12
CA THR A 354 -14.15 -4.84 -24.44
C THR A 354 -14.67 -6.06 -25.16
#